data_26221d655ca759c891346b578861cc7c
#
_entry.id   26221d655ca759c891346b578861cc7c
#
_cell.length_a   1.000
_cell.length_b   1.000
_cell.length_c   1.000
_cell.angle_alpha   90.00
_cell.angle_beta   90.00
_cell.angle_gamma   90.00
#
_symmetry.space_group_name_H-M   'P 1'
#
loop_
_entity.id
_entity.type
_entity.pdbx_description
1 polymer ?
#
loop_
_entity_poly.entity_id
_entity_poly.type
_entity_poly.pdbx_seq_one_letter_code
_entity_poly.pdbx_strand_id
1 'polypeptide(L)'
;MSLTTTQPPGPEMGPAKSDLRRGSLPHRFPAALLAATAAVVAGVLLAFSSFGFVLWGLLTAVAYVVIVVTASARVEGGRKARDRLVTTLVYGCFLLAMLPLVSVLWTVLGNGFARFDPYFLSVSMNGVLPSMDAGGAYHAIVGTLAITGLATLISVPIGVMTAVYLVEYAEGRMKRTIMFFVDVMTGIPSIVAGLFVVALWIILFGPGATNGAAGAIALAVLMIPVVVRSSEEMLRLVPQDLREASYALGVPKWRTITKVVLPTSAAGLTTGIMLAIARVIGETAPLILTAGSSAVSINWNLFDGQMMSLPVFIYSQVRMGGAVNYERAWAAALTLILVVMLLFFLARMIGRLFAPKAR
;
A
#
# COMPACT_ATOMS: atom_id res chain seq x y z
N MET A 1 -28.41 -52.92 59.57
CA MET A 1 -29.61 -52.97 58.70
C MET A 1 -29.38 -51.89 57.63
N SER A 2 -28.69 -52.24 56.52
CA SER A 2 -28.28 -51.38 55.44
C SER A 2 -29.32 -51.47 54.33
N LEU A 3 -30.02 -50.34 54.07
CA LEU A 3 -30.97 -50.25 52.97
C LEU A 3 -30.20 -49.88 51.69
N THR A 4 -29.98 -50.84 50.81
CA THR A 4 -29.51 -50.65 49.47
C THR A 4 -30.70 -50.18 48.60
N THR A 5 -30.72 -48.92 48.26
CA THR A 5 -31.62 -48.34 47.23
C THR A 5 -31.07 -48.65 45.85
N THR A 6 -31.69 -49.60 45.17
CA THR A 6 -31.44 -49.88 43.75
C THR A 6 -32.15 -48.82 42.91
N GLN A 7 -31.35 -47.95 42.28
CA GLN A 7 -31.80 -46.95 41.32
C GLN A 7 -32.20 -47.68 40.01
N PRO A 8 -33.38 -47.42 39.42
CA PRO A 8 -33.75 -48.05 38.16
C PRO A 8 -32.82 -47.57 37.03
N PRO A 9 -32.51 -48.45 36.06
CA PRO A 9 -31.68 -48.09 34.90
C PRO A 9 -32.41 -46.97 34.11
N GLY A 10 -31.67 -45.85 33.89
CA GLY A 10 -32.12 -44.79 33.03
C GLY A 10 -32.33 -45.27 31.59
N PRO A 11 -33.17 -44.63 30.79
CA PRO A 11 -33.43 -45.04 29.42
C PRO A 11 -32.09 -45.03 28.65
N GLU A 12 -31.73 -46.17 28.08
CA GLU A 12 -30.59 -46.26 27.12
C GLU A 12 -30.90 -45.32 25.97
N MET A 13 -30.22 -44.19 25.95
CA MET A 13 -30.16 -43.37 24.74
C MET A 13 -29.39 -44.13 23.69
N GLY A 14 -30.11 -44.77 22.79
CA GLY A 14 -29.57 -45.38 21.61
C GLY A 14 -28.66 -44.38 20.86
N PRO A 15 -27.62 -44.84 20.14
CA PRO A 15 -26.69 -43.94 19.46
C PRO A 15 -27.51 -42.96 18.61
N ALA A 16 -27.41 -41.67 18.95
CA ALA A 16 -28.01 -40.61 18.17
C ALA A 16 -27.45 -40.76 16.75
N LYS A 17 -28.32 -41.17 15.83
CA LYS A 17 -27.98 -41.27 14.39
C LYS A 17 -27.43 -39.93 13.98
N SER A 18 -26.12 -39.86 13.79
CA SER A 18 -25.40 -38.70 13.25
C SER A 18 -25.73 -38.56 11.75
N ASP A 19 -26.98 -38.34 11.44
CA ASP A 19 -27.51 -38.11 10.10
C ASP A 19 -27.26 -36.65 9.64
N LEU A 20 -26.21 -36.03 10.20
CA LEU A 20 -25.76 -34.65 9.90
C LEU A 20 -24.56 -34.59 8.93
N ARG A 21 -24.16 -35.70 8.31
CA ARG A 21 -23.18 -35.66 7.19
C ARG A 21 -23.91 -35.25 5.90
N ARG A 22 -24.23 -33.97 5.78
CA ARG A 22 -24.48 -33.39 4.46
C ARG A 22 -23.25 -33.60 3.60
N GLY A 23 -23.48 -33.99 2.33
CA GLY A 23 -22.39 -34.19 1.38
C GLY A 23 -21.44 -32.99 1.36
N SER A 24 -20.18 -33.22 1.08
CA SER A 24 -19.20 -32.14 0.85
C SER A 24 -18.78 -32.16 -0.62
N LEU A 25 -18.78 -30.99 -1.26
CA LEU A 25 -18.24 -30.87 -2.62
C LEU A 25 -16.73 -31.05 -2.59
N PRO A 26 -16.13 -31.75 -3.58
CA PRO A 26 -14.70 -31.97 -3.61
C PRO A 26 -13.94 -30.66 -3.69
N HIS A 27 -12.72 -30.64 -3.12
CA HIS A 27 -11.88 -29.44 -3.04
C HIS A 27 -11.60 -28.79 -4.41
N ARG A 28 -11.53 -29.60 -5.47
CA ARG A 28 -11.29 -29.14 -6.86
C ARG A 28 -12.56 -28.68 -7.58
N PHE A 29 -13.73 -28.86 -7.00
CA PHE A 29 -15.03 -28.51 -7.63
C PHE A 29 -15.10 -27.03 -8.02
N PRO A 30 -14.72 -26.03 -7.20
CA PRO A 30 -14.79 -24.63 -7.58
C PRO A 30 -13.93 -24.29 -8.82
N ALA A 31 -12.72 -24.84 -8.88
CA ALA A 31 -11.81 -24.60 -10.01
C ALA A 31 -12.31 -25.27 -11.31
N ALA A 32 -12.77 -26.53 -11.21
CA ALA A 32 -13.33 -27.24 -12.35
C ALA A 32 -14.61 -26.56 -12.88
N LEU A 33 -15.46 -26.09 -11.97
CA LEU A 33 -16.67 -25.36 -12.32
C LEU A 33 -16.34 -24.02 -13.01
N LEU A 34 -15.35 -23.28 -12.51
CA LEU A 34 -14.92 -22.02 -13.14
C LEU A 34 -14.42 -22.26 -14.58
N ALA A 35 -13.58 -23.27 -14.77
CA ALA A 35 -13.09 -23.62 -16.11
C ALA A 35 -14.23 -24.04 -17.04
N ALA A 36 -15.17 -24.86 -16.57
CA ALA A 36 -16.32 -25.30 -17.34
C ALA A 36 -17.25 -24.13 -17.72
N THR A 37 -17.59 -23.26 -16.77
CA THR A 37 -18.44 -22.07 -17.06
C THR A 37 -17.73 -21.11 -18.02
N ALA A 38 -16.43 -20.89 -17.87
CA ALA A 38 -15.66 -20.05 -18.80
C ALA A 38 -15.65 -20.61 -20.21
N ALA A 39 -15.47 -21.91 -20.37
CA ALA A 39 -15.49 -22.59 -21.66
C ALA A 39 -16.89 -22.56 -22.32
N VAL A 40 -17.95 -22.81 -21.55
CA VAL A 40 -19.33 -22.79 -22.06
C VAL A 40 -19.72 -21.37 -22.51
N VAL A 41 -19.44 -20.35 -21.68
CA VAL A 41 -19.76 -18.96 -22.02
C VAL A 41 -18.94 -18.50 -23.24
N ALA A 42 -17.67 -18.89 -23.35
CA ALA A 42 -16.86 -18.61 -24.54
C ALA A 42 -17.45 -19.26 -25.78
N GLY A 43 -17.85 -20.51 -25.72
CA GLY A 43 -18.49 -21.23 -26.83
C GLY A 43 -19.79 -20.56 -27.29
N VAL A 44 -20.63 -20.16 -26.33
CA VAL A 44 -21.89 -19.42 -26.64
C VAL A 44 -21.62 -18.09 -27.34
N LEU A 45 -20.68 -17.27 -26.80
CA LEU A 45 -20.34 -15.97 -27.35
C LEU A 45 -19.73 -16.10 -28.77
N LEU A 46 -18.91 -17.11 -29.01
CA LEU A 46 -18.35 -17.39 -30.34
C LEU A 46 -19.42 -17.81 -31.31
N ALA A 47 -20.40 -18.64 -30.88
CA ALA A 47 -21.53 -19.06 -31.76
C ALA A 47 -22.40 -17.88 -32.19
N PHE A 48 -22.53 -16.83 -31.38
CA PHE A 48 -23.27 -15.62 -31.69
C PHE A 48 -22.41 -14.49 -32.29
N SER A 49 -21.15 -14.76 -32.67
CA SER A 49 -20.19 -13.80 -33.24
C SER A 49 -20.03 -12.50 -32.38
N SER A 50 -20.31 -12.57 -31.10
CA SER A 50 -20.30 -11.41 -30.16
C SER A 50 -19.22 -11.54 -29.10
N PHE A 51 -18.08 -12.19 -29.39
CA PHE A 51 -17.01 -12.41 -28.42
C PHE A 51 -16.33 -11.09 -28.03
N GLY A 52 -16.46 -10.72 -26.77
CA GLY A 52 -15.73 -9.63 -26.15
C GLY A 52 -15.17 -10.07 -24.80
N PHE A 53 -13.90 -9.82 -24.54
CA PHE A 53 -13.24 -10.26 -23.29
C PHE A 53 -13.96 -9.78 -22.02
N VAL A 54 -14.45 -8.54 -22.02
CA VAL A 54 -15.18 -7.96 -20.88
C VAL A 54 -16.53 -8.66 -20.68
N LEU A 55 -17.29 -8.84 -21.77
CA LEU A 55 -18.58 -9.52 -21.73
C LEU A 55 -18.43 -10.99 -21.31
N TRP A 56 -17.43 -11.67 -21.89
CA TRP A 56 -17.10 -13.05 -21.51
C TRP A 56 -16.76 -13.17 -20.02
N GLY A 57 -15.90 -12.29 -19.48
CA GLY A 57 -15.53 -12.31 -18.08
C GLY A 57 -16.71 -12.06 -17.15
N LEU A 58 -17.56 -11.09 -17.47
CA LEU A 58 -18.73 -10.72 -16.67
C LEU A 58 -19.79 -11.83 -16.66
N LEU A 59 -20.12 -12.39 -17.82
CA LEU A 59 -21.08 -13.50 -17.92
C LEU A 59 -20.55 -14.77 -17.24
N THR A 60 -19.25 -15.05 -17.37
CA THR A 60 -18.60 -16.17 -16.66
C THR A 60 -18.68 -15.99 -15.15
N ALA A 61 -18.38 -14.79 -14.64
CA ALA A 61 -18.44 -14.51 -13.20
C ALA A 61 -19.86 -14.69 -12.64
N VAL A 62 -20.86 -14.13 -13.32
CA VAL A 62 -22.28 -14.25 -12.90
C VAL A 62 -22.73 -15.72 -12.96
N ALA A 63 -22.47 -16.42 -14.05
CA ALA A 63 -22.85 -17.82 -14.19
C ALA A 63 -22.16 -18.70 -13.13
N TYR A 64 -20.88 -18.49 -12.89
CA TYR A 64 -20.12 -19.20 -11.86
C TYR A 64 -20.71 -18.99 -10.47
N VAL A 65 -20.98 -17.74 -10.08
CA VAL A 65 -21.59 -17.43 -8.76
C VAL A 65 -22.93 -18.15 -8.59
N VAL A 66 -23.81 -18.05 -9.60
CA VAL A 66 -25.13 -18.69 -9.55
C VAL A 66 -25.00 -20.22 -9.40
N ILE A 67 -24.15 -20.84 -10.22
CA ILE A 67 -24.02 -22.30 -10.23
C ILE A 67 -23.33 -22.81 -8.94
N VAL A 68 -22.26 -22.15 -8.47
CA VAL A 68 -21.56 -22.59 -7.25
C VAL A 68 -22.42 -22.46 -6.01
N VAL A 69 -23.19 -21.39 -5.91
CA VAL A 69 -24.09 -21.16 -4.76
C VAL A 69 -25.26 -22.15 -4.77
N THR A 70 -25.90 -22.37 -5.91
CA THR A 70 -27.03 -23.31 -6.05
C THR A 70 -26.59 -24.76 -5.83
N ALA A 71 -25.43 -25.16 -6.35
CA ALA A 71 -24.84 -26.48 -6.13
C ALA A 71 -24.50 -26.71 -4.64
N SER A 72 -23.85 -25.71 -4.00
CA SER A 72 -23.53 -25.79 -2.59
C SER A 72 -24.77 -25.79 -1.71
N ALA A 73 -25.80 -25.01 -2.05
CA ALA A 73 -27.07 -25.00 -1.30
C ALA A 73 -27.77 -26.36 -1.30
N ARG A 74 -27.71 -27.08 -2.44
CA ARG A 74 -28.34 -28.40 -2.58
C ARG A 74 -27.55 -29.53 -1.90
N VAL A 75 -26.21 -29.50 -1.98
CA VAL A 75 -25.35 -30.58 -1.48
C VAL A 75 -24.89 -30.34 -0.03
N GLU A 76 -24.43 -29.13 0.28
CA GLU A 76 -23.77 -28.78 1.55
C GLU A 76 -24.70 -28.03 2.51
N GLY A 77 -25.80 -27.44 1.99
CA GLY A 77 -26.79 -26.67 2.73
C GLY A 77 -26.55 -25.17 2.78
N GLY A 78 -27.56 -24.40 3.19
CA GLY A 78 -27.63 -22.93 3.08
C GLY A 78 -26.51 -22.17 3.78
N ARG A 79 -25.96 -22.70 4.90
CA ARG A 79 -24.86 -22.03 5.62
C ARG A 79 -23.57 -22.04 4.79
N LYS A 80 -23.20 -23.21 4.24
CA LYS A 80 -22.02 -23.33 3.37
C LYS A 80 -22.21 -22.63 2.01
N ALA A 81 -23.42 -22.58 1.50
CA ALA A 81 -23.73 -21.82 0.29
C ALA A 81 -23.50 -20.31 0.49
N ARG A 82 -23.88 -19.74 1.64
CA ARG A 82 -23.59 -18.33 1.99
C ARG A 82 -22.08 -18.08 2.15
N ASP A 83 -21.37 -18.99 2.80
CA ASP A 83 -19.93 -18.92 2.95
C ASP A 83 -19.22 -18.93 1.60
N ARG A 84 -19.60 -19.83 0.68
CA ARG A 84 -19.08 -19.87 -0.69
C ARG A 84 -19.44 -18.61 -1.48
N LEU A 85 -20.64 -18.06 -1.32
CA LEU A 85 -21.02 -16.80 -1.95
C LEU A 85 -20.10 -15.67 -1.50
N VAL A 86 -19.94 -15.47 -0.18
CA VAL A 86 -19.08 -14.42 0.37
C VAL A 86 -17.63 -14.63 -0.08
N THR A 87 -17.12 -15.84 0.02
CA THR A 87 -15.76 -16.17 -0.43
C THR A 87 -15.57 -15.85 -1.92
N THR A 88 -16.52 -16.22 -2.77
CA THR A 88 -16.46 -15.94 -4.22
C THR A 88 -16.51 -14.45 -4.51
N LEU A 89 -17.36 -13.70 -3.79
CA LEU A 89 -17.43 -12.25 -3.94
C LEU A 89 -16.12 -11.57 -3.50
N VAL A 90 -15.53 -11.99 -2.37
CA VAL A 90 -14.24 -11.46 -1.91
C VAL A 90 -13.13 -11.72 -2.93
N TYR A 91 -13.02 -12.96 -3.44
CA TYR A 91 -12.06 -13.26 -4.50
C TYR A 91 -12.35 -12.49 -5.80
N GLY A 92 -13.61 -12.34 -6.16
CA GLY A 92 -14.03 -11.55 -7.33
C GLY A 92 -13.63 -10.08 -7.21
N CYS A 93 -13.90 -9.46 -6.07
CA CYS A 93 -13.48 -8.07 -5.78
C CYS A 93 -11.95 -7.92 -5.79
N PHE A 94 -11.22 -8.90 -5.22
CA PHE A 94 -9.76 -8.90 -5.25
C PHE A 94 -9.22 -8.99 -6.67
N LEU A 95 -9.71 -9.92 -7.48
CA LEU A 95 -9.30 -10.07 -8.89
C LEU A 95 -9.66 -8.82 -9.70
N LEU A 96 -10.84 -8.25 -9.49
CA LEU A 96 -11.26 -7.02 -10.16
C LEU A 96 -10.32 -5.84 -9.81
N ALA A 97 -9.90 -5.73 -8.56
CA ALA A 97 -8.92 -4.72 -8.14
C ALA A 97 -7.51 -4.97 -8.70
N MET A 98 -7.14 -6.24 -8.95
CA MET A 98 -5.86 -6.60 -9.56
C MET A 98 -5.77 -6.29 -11.05
N LEU A 99 -6.90 -6.31 -11.78
CA LEU A 99 -6.92 -6.08 -13.24
C LEU A 99 -6.27 -4.74 -13.64
N PRO A 100 -6.68 -3.57 -13.09
CA PRO A 100 -6.05 -2.31 -13.45
C PRO A 100 -4.58 -2.27 -13.03
N LEU A 101 -4.21 -2.84 -11.87
CA LEU A 101 -2.83 -2.89 -11.41
C LEU A 101 -1.94 -3.67 -12.40
N VAL A 102 -2.35 -4.87 -12.79
CA VAL A 102 -1.60 -5.71 -13.75
C VAL A 102 -1.57 -5.04 -15.12
N SER A 103 -2.67 -4.44 -15.57
CA SER A 103 -2.76 -3.74 -16.85
C SER A 103 -1.80 -2.55 -16.91
N VAL A 104 -1.78 -1.70 -15.88
CA VAL A 104 -0.87 -0.56 -15.81
C VAL A 104 0.59 -1.04 -15.77
N LEU A 105 0.88 -2.04 -14.94
CA LEU A 105 2.24 -2.57 -14.84
C LEU A 105 2.72 -3.16 -16.18
N TRP A 106 1.86 -3.92 -16.85
CA TRP A 106 2.14 -4.47 -18.18
C TRP A 106 2.42 -3.37 -19.21
N THR A 107 1.59 -2.32 -19.22
CA THR A 107 1.74 -1.19 -20.14
C THR A 107 3.02 -0.40 -19.86
N VAL A 108 3.34 -0.16 -18.58
CA VAL A 108 4.59 0.52 -18.19
C VAL A 108 5.81 -0.30 -18.58
N LEU A 109 5.79 -1.61 -18.36
CA LEU A 109 6.89 -2.49 -18.78
C LEU A 109 7.03 -2.51 -20.30
N GLY A 110 5.93 -2.72 -21.04
CA GLY A 110 5.96 -2.82 -22.50
C GLY A 110 6.46 -1.56 -23.19
N ASN A 111 6.01 -0.37 -22.74
CA ASN A 111 6.40 0.90 -23.36
C ASN A 111 7.63 1.54 -22.71
N GLY A 112 7.87 1.28 -21.41
CA GLY A 112 8.97 1.91 -20.68
C GLY A 112 10.34 1.42 -21.12
N PHE A 113 10.48 0.16 -21.51
CA PHE A 113 11.76 -0.39 -21.99
C PHE A 113 12.26 0.23 -23.30
N ALA A 114 11.40 0.80 -24.11
CA ALA A 114 11.79 1.40 -25.40
C ALA A 114 12.84 2.49 -25.24
N ARG A 115 12.80 3.27 -24.15
CA ARG A 115 13.74 4.36 -23.86
C ARG A 115 14.43 4.21 -22.50
N PHE A 116 14.35 3.07 -21.88
CA PHE A 116 15.03 2.79 -20.61
C PHE A 116 16.46 2.34 -20.90
N ASP A 117 17.35 3.31 -21.09
CA ASP A 117 18.76 3.12 -21.37
C ASP A 117 19.67 3.89 -20.39
N PRO A 118 20.97 3.60 -20.32
CA PRO A 118 21.90 4.32 -19.44
C PRO A 118 21.99 5.82 -19.75
N TYR A 119 21.76 6.22 -20.99
CA TYR A 119 21.72 7.63 -21.39
C TYR A 119 20.55 8.34 -20.72
N PHE A 120 19.33 7.80 -20.81
CA PHE A 120 18.13 8.34 -20.17
C PHE A 120 18.29 8.51 -18.65
N LEU A 121 18.98 7.57 -18.02
CA LEU A 121 19.20 7.58 -16.57
C LEU A 121 20.33 8.50 -16.11
N SER A 122 21.21 8.97 -17.01
CA SER A 122 22.41 9.76 -16.67
C SER A 122 22.36 11.22 -17.15
N VAL A 123 21.41 11.55 -18.03
CA VAL A 123 21.31 12.89 -18.65
C VAL A 123 20.07 13.62 -18.12
N SER A 124 20.16 14.96 -18.08
CA SER A 124 19.03 15.85 -17.75
C SER A 124 18.31 16.32 -19.00
N MET A 125 17.30 17.19 -18.84
CA MET A 125 16.57 17.84 -19.94
C MET A 125 17.18 19.20 -20.33
N ASN A 126 18.38 19.54 -19.82
CA ASN A 126 19.00 20.81 -20.12
C ASN A 126 19.33 20.97 -21.61
N GLY A 127 18.85 22.04 -22.23
CA GLY A 127 19.05 22.29 -23.66
C GLY A 127 18.24 21.39 -24.61
N VAL A 128 17.30 20.60 -24.10
CA VAL A 128 16.49 19.68 -24.89
C VAL A 128 15.11 20.27 -25.19
N LEU A 129 14.78 20.40 -26.46
CA LEU A 129 13.42 20.78 -26.89
C LEU A 129 12.46 19.58 -26.83
N PRO A 130 11.15 19.81 -26.66
CA PRO A 130 10.17 18.73 -26.60
C PRO A 130 10.15 17.79 -27.84
N SER A 131 10.49 18.32 -29.00
CA SER A 131 10.54 17.56 -30.28
C SER A 131 11.84 16.78 -30.50
N MET A 132 12.90 17.05 -29.73
CA MET A 132 14.18 16.36 -29.90
C MET A 132 14.14 14.96 -29.29
N ASP A 133 14.67 13.97 -30.01
CA ASP A 133 14.89 12.63 -29.44
C ASP A 133 16.19 12.59 -28.63
N ALA A 134 16.21 13.34 -27.50
CA ALA A 134 17.33 13.50 -26.58
C ALA A 134 16.83 13.69 -25.15
N GLY A 135 17.74 13.88 -24.19
CA GLY A 135 17.43 14.13 -22.79
C GLY A 135 17.06 12.90 -21.98
N GLY A 136 16.99 13.06 -20.68
CA GLY A 136 16.74 11.98 -19.74
C GLY A 136 16.14 12.46 -18.42
N ALA A 137 16.04 11.55 -17.44
CA ALA A 137 15.35 11.77 -16.18
C ALA A 137 16.29 11.95 -14.97
N TYR A 138 17.61 12.07 -15.18
CA TYR A 138 18.55 12.10 -14.05
C TYR A 138 18.25 13.21 -13.03
N HIS A 139 17.93 14.43 -13.48
CA HIS A 139 17.53 15.54 -12.62
C HIS A 139 16.27 15.23 -11.80
N ALA A 140 15.32 14.50 -12.39
CA ALA A 140 14.08 14.09 -11.70
C ALA A 140 14.32 12.93 -10.72
N ILE A 141 15.25 12.02 -11.03
CA ILE A 141 15.68 10.95 -10.10
C ILE A 141 16.31 11.56 -8.86
N VAL A 142 17.27 12.46 -9.05
CA VAL A 142 17.96 13.16 -7.94
C VAL A 142 16.96 13.94 -7.10
N GLY A 143 16.07 14.71 -7.72
CA GLY A 143 15.07 15.47 -7.00
C GLY A 143 14.08 14.58 -6.24
N THR A 144 13.63 13.45 -6.81
CA THR A 144 12.78 12.50 -6.11
C THR A 144 13.45 11.96 -4.86
N LEU A 145 14.69 11.51 -4.97
CA LEU A 145 15.43 10.96 -3.84
C LEU A 145 15.71 12.02 -2.77
N ALA A 146 16.08 13.23 -3.17
CA ALA A 146 16.38 14.33 -2.27
C ALA A 146 15.13 14.81 -1.50
N ILE A 147 14.03 15.08 -2.22
CA ILE A 147 12.76 15.55 -1.62
C ILE A 147 12.17 14.46 -0.72
N THR A 148 12.08 13.21 -1.20
CA THR A 148 11.54 12.10 -0.41
C THR A 148 12.45 11.76 0.78
N GLY A 149 13.77 11.84 0.60
CA GLY A 149 14.75 11.63 1.66
C GLY A 149 14.57 12.63 2.80
N LEU A 150 14.45 13.93 2.50
CA LEU A 150 14.22 14.97 3.51
C LEU A 150 12.82 14.81 4.16
N ALA A 151 11.78 14.52 3.38
CA ALA A 151 10.45 14.24 3.92
C ALA A 151 10.47 13.06 4.89
N THR A 152 11.18 11.98 4.56
CA THR A 152 11.35 10.80 5.41
C THR A 152 12.11 11.14 6.70
N LEU A 153 13.19 11.89 6.58
CA LEU A 153 14.01 12.33 7.73
C LEU A 153 13.21 13.16 8.74
N ILE A 154 12.25 13.93 8.28
CA ILE A 154 11.34 14.70 9.14
C ILE A 154 10.22 13.81 9.69
N SER A 155 9.55 13.07 8.81
CA SER A 155 8.29 12.39 9.15
C SER A 155 8.49 11.16 10.01
N VAL A 156 9.56 10.37 9.77
CA VAL A 156 9.76 9.11 10.48
C VAL A 156 10.05 9.33 11.97
N PRO A 157 10.99 10.20 12.38
CA PRO A 157 11.20 10.45 13.81
C PRO A 157 9.94 11.00 14.49
N ILE A 158 9.28 12.01 13.90
CA ILE A 158 8.08 12.62 14.46
C ILE A 158 6.96 11.57 14.57
N GLY A 159 6.71 10.81 13.52
CA GLY A 159 5.64 9.82 13.49
C GLY A 159 5.86 8.67 14.46
N VAL A 160 7.07 8.10 14.51
CA VAL A 160 7.40 7.00 15.44
C VAL A 160 7.37 7.47 16.88
N MET A 161 7.93 8.65 17.20
CA MET A 161 7.89 9.18 18.55
C MET A 161 6.45 9.49 19.01
N THR A 162 5.62 10.02 18.12
CA THR A 162 4.20 10.24 18.40
C THR A 162 3.47 8.91 18.64
N ALA A 163 3.74 7.87 17.85
CA ALA A 163 3.17 6.54 18.07
C ALA A 163 3.61 5.90 19.38
N VAL A 164 4.89 6.01 19.72
CA VAL A 164 5.41 5.58 21.04
C VAL A 164 4.70 6.31 22.16
N TYR A 165 4.54 7.64 22.05
CA TYR A 165 3.82 8.41 23.04
C TYR A 165 2.36 7.94 23.19
N LEU A 166 1.66 7.73 22.07
CA LEU A 166 0.26 7.29 22.04
C LEU A 166 0.04 5.89 22.64
N VAL A 167 0.98 4.98 22.43
CA VAL A 167 0.86 3.59 22.91
C VAL A 167 1.31 3.44 24.34
N GLU A 168 2.42 4.09 24.72
CA GLU A 168 3.09 3.84 25.99
C GLU A 168 2.78 4.89 27.07
N TYR A 169 2.49 6.14 26.71
CA TYR A 169 2.37 7.24 27.67
C TYR A 169 1.00 7.91 27.68
N ALA A 170 0.35 8.03 26.51
CA ALA A 170 -0.84 8.84 26.39
C ALA A 170 -2.10 8.15 26.96
N GLU A 171 -2.82 8.89 27.82
CA GLU A 171 -4.10 8.47 28.37
C GLU A 171 -5.16 9.57 28.24
N GLY A 172 -6.41 9.19 28.38
CA GLY A 172 -7.54 10.11 28.52
C GLY A 172 -7.73 11.08 27.34
N ARG A 173 -7.82 12.37 27.67
CA ARG A 173 -8.12 13.44 26.69
C ARG A 173 -6.97 13.67 25.69
N MET A 174 -5.72 13.65 26.15
CA MET A 174 -4.56 13.93 25.31
C MET A 174 -4.44 12.90 24.18
N LYS A 175 -4.58 11.62 24.50
CA LYS A 175 -4.60 10.54 23.48
C LYS A 175 -5.66 10.80 22.44
N ARG A 176 -6.88 11.12 22.87
CA ARG A 176 -8.03 11.37 21.97
C ARG A 176 -7.78 12.57 21.06
N THR A 177 -7.20 13.64 21.61
CA THR A 177 -6.89 14.85 20.83
C THR A 177 -5.85 14.60 19.75
N ILE A 178 -4.72 13.93 20.10
CA ILE A 178 -3.68 13.62 19.11
C ILE A 178 -4.24 12.70 18.01
N MET A 179 -4.99 11.65 18.39
CA MET A 179 -5.62 10.74 17.44
C MET A 179 -6.57 11.49 16.48
N PHE A 180 -7.37 12.42 17.03
CA PHE A 180 -8.25 13.26 16.21
C PHE A 180 -7.47 14.06 15.17
N PHE A 181 -6.36 14.71 15.53
CA PHE A 181 -5.52 15.42 14.57
C PHE A 181 -4.90 14.50 13.52
N VAL A 182 -4.40 13.34 13.92
CA VAL A 182 -3.88 12.33 12.99
C VAL A 182 -4.94 11.88 11.99
N ASP A 183 -6.17 11.64 12.46
CA ASP A 183 -7.29 11.23 11.61
C ASP A 183 -7.70 12.35 10.64
N VAL A 184 -7.77 13.59 11.11
CA VAL A 184 -8.03 14.77 10.24
C VAL A 184 -6.94 14.92 9.18
N MET A 185 -5.66 14.84 9.56
CA MET A 185 -4.54 14.94 8.61
C MET A 185 -4.57 13.83 7.54
N THR A 186 -5.01 12.62 7.91
CA THR A 186 -5.15 11.51 6.94
C THR A 186 -6.20 11.80 5.87
N GLY A 187 -7.23 12.60 6.20
CA GLY A 187 -8.30 13.01 5.30
C GLY A 187 -8.00 14.23 4.42
N ILE A 188 -6.89 14.92 4.63
CA ILE A 188 -6.56 16.14 3.86
C ILE A 188 -6.21 15.75 2.40
N PRO A 189 -6.87 16.36 1.38
CA PRO A 189 -6.45 16.20 -0.02
C PRO A 189 -5.01 16.67 -0.22
N SER A 190 -4.20 15.90 -0.98
CA SER A 190 -2.77 16.19 -1.14
C SER A 190 -2.49 17.58 -1.73
N ILE A 191 -3.36 18.05 -2.64
CA ILE A 191 -3.25 19.39 -3.20
C ILE A 191 -3.43 20.50 -2.13
N VAL A 192 -4.29 20.29 -1.15
CA VAL A 192 -4.53 21.23 -0.04
C VAL A 192 -3.29 21.31 0.86
N ALA A 193 -2.65 20.18 1.14
CA ALA A 193 -1.37 20.15 1.86
C ALA A 193 -0.30 20.93 1.11
N GLY A 194 -0.23 20.79 -0.23
CA GLY A 194 0.67 21.58 -1.07
C GLY A 194 0.39 23.09 -1.00
N LEU A 195 -0.88 23.50 -1.13
CA LEU A 195 -1.28 24.89 -1.05
C LEU A 195 -0.98 25.50 0.33
N PHE A 196 -1.19 24.76 1.40
CA PHE A 196 -0.84 25.19 2.75
C PHE A 196 0.66 25.49 2.87
N VAL A 197 1.50 24.60 2.36
CA VAL A 197 2.96 24.79 2.40
C VAL A 197 3.39 25.94 1.49
N VAL A 198 2.79 26.12 0.31
CA VAL A 198 3.03 27.29 -0.56
C VAL A 198 2.69 28.58 0.17
N ALA A 199 1.53 28.65 0.81
CA ALA A 199 1.14 29.85 1.58
C ALA A 199 2.15 30.15 2.69
N LEU A 200 2.57 29.13 3.45
CA LEU A 200 3.60 29.26 4.47
C LEU A 200 4.93 29.75 3.88
N TRP A 201 5.33 29.19 2.72
CA TRP A 201 6.59 29.53 2.05
C TRP A 201 6.61 30.97 1.56
N ILE A 202 5.50 31.44 1.01
CA ILE A 202 5.34 32.86 0.59
C ILE A 202 5.47 33.81 1.78
N ILE A 203 4.92 33.46 2.94
CA ILE A 203 5.03 34.27 4.16
C ILE A 203 6.47 34.34 4.66
N LEU A 204 7.21 33.23 4.60
CA LEU A 204 8.56 33.12 5.16
C LEU A 204 9.66 33.62 4.21
N PHE A 205 9.51 33.38 2.90
CA PHE A 205 10.58 33.58 1.90
C PHE A 205 10.17 34.52 0.75
N GLY A 206 8.94 34.99 0.73
CA GLY A 206 8.41 35.89 -0.30
C GLY A 206 7.75 35.17 -1.48
N PRO A 207 7.12 35.95 -2.37
CA PRO A 207 6.39 35.44 -3.52
C PRO A 207 7.29 34.70 -4.51
N GLY A 208 6.82 33.56 -5.03
CA GLY A 208 7.53 32.77 -6.06
C GLY A 208 8.63 31.84 -5.51
N ALA A 209 8.85 31.81 -4.20
CA ALA A 209 9.78 30.88 -3.60
C ALA A 209 9.28 29.43 -3.74
N THR A 210 9.91 28.70 -4.66
CA THR A 210 9.67 27.25 -4.89
C THR A 210 11.00 26.52 -4.80
N ASN A 211 11.07 25.48 -3.97
CA ASN A 211 12.29 24.70 -3.79
C ASN A 211 12.00 23.27 -3.31
N GLY A 212 13.01 22.42 -3.32
CA GLY A 212 12.88 21.03 -2.88
C GLY A 212 12.48 20.87 -1.42
N ALA A 213 12.90 21.80 -0.54
CA ALA A 213 12.55 21.77 0.89
C ALA A 213 11.05 22.02 1.12
N ALA A 214 10.44 22.96 0.38
CA ALA A 214 8.99 23.18 0.39
C ALA A 214 8.26 21.88 -0.03
N GLY A 215 8.74 21.23 -1.10
CA GLY A 215 8.23 19.94 -1.53
C GLY A 215 8.34 18.86 -0.45
N ALA A 216 9.49 18.77 0.20
CA ALA A 216 9.72 17.81 1.27
C ALA A 216 8.80 18.03 2.48
N ILE A 217 8.54 19.29 2.87
CA ILE A 217 7.61 19.60 3.95
C ILE A 217 6.18 19.26 3.56
N ALA A 218 5.76 19.54 2.31
CA ALA A 218 4.44 19.15 1.83
C ALA A 218 4.23 17.62 1.87
N LEU A 219 5.25 16.85 1.45
CA LEU A 219 5.23 15.40 1.59
C LEU A 219 5.26 14.94 3.06
N ALA A 220 6.01 15.63 3.93
CA ALA A 220 6.07 15.30 5.35
C ALA A 220 4.71 15.45 6.03
N VAL A 221 3.96 16.51 5.73
CA VAL A 221 2.58 16.69 6.24
C VAL A 221 1.69 15.50 5.89
N LEU A 222 1.81 14.96 4.69
CA LEU A 222 1.05 13.79 4.25
C LEU A 222 1.58 12.46 4.83
N MET A 223 2.87 12.39 5.08
CA MET A 223 3.55 11.17 5.51
C MET A 223 3.41 10.92 7.01
N ILE A 224 3.48 11.98 7.84
CA ILE A 224 3.43 11.88 9.32
C ILE A 224 2.23 11.05 9.80
N PRO A 225 0.97 11.32 9.42
CA PRO A 225 -0.17 10.57 9.92
C PRO A 225 -0.13 9.09 9.54
N VAL A 226 0.41 8.77 8.36
CA VAL A 226 0.56 7.37 7.91
C VAL A 226 1.61 6.64 8.76
N VAL A 227 2.75 7.29 9.04
CA VAL A 227 3.79 6.73 9.91
C VAL A 227 3.27 6.56 11.35
N VAL A 228 2.54 7.56 11.88
CA VAL A 228 1.94 7.46 13.22
C VAL A 228 1.03 6.23 13.31
N ARG A 229 0.09 6.10 12.37
CA ARG A 229 -0.93 5.05 12.40
C ARG A 229 -0.30 3.66 12.24
N SER A 230 0.55 3.47 11.25
CA SER A 230 1.22 2.19 11.03
C SER A 230 2.15 1.81 12.20
N SER A 231 2.86 2.78 12.77
CA SER A 231 3.73 2.54 13.93
C SER A 231 2.94 2.22 15.18
N GLU A 232 1.82 2.91 15.43
CA GLU A 232 0.91 2.63 16.55
C GLU A 232 0.39 1.20 16.49
N GLU A 233 -0.09 0.75 15.32
CA GLU A 233 -0.56 -0.62 15.12
C GLU A 233 0.54 -1.65 15.41
N MET A 234 1.75 -1.43 14.93
CA MET A 234 2.88 -2.36 15.15
C MET A 234 3.32 -2.40 16.62
N LEU A 235 3.35 -1.24 17.30
CA LEU A 235 3.70 -1.18 18.73
C LEU A 235 2.64 -1.87 19.62
N ARG A 236 1.37 -1.82 19.25
CA ARG A 236 0.28 -2.51 19.97
C ARG A 236 0.35 -4.04 19.85
N LEU A 237 0.97 -4.58 18.80
CA LEU A 237 1.13 -6.02 18.62
C LEU A 237 2.18 -6.63 19.56
N VAL A 238 3.03 -5.83 20.18
CA VAL A 238 4.01 -6.32 21.17
C VAL A 238 3.28 -6.85 22.40
N PRO A 239 3.49 -8.13 22.80
CA PRO A 239 2.80 -8.74 23.95
C PRO A 239 3.03 -7.97 25.25
N GLN A 240 1.99 -7.88 26.09
CA GLN A 240 2.08 -7.21 27.40
C GLN A 240 3.04 -7.95 28.35
N ASP A 241 3.09 -9.27 28.28
CA ASP A 241 3.98 -10.11 29.09
C ASP A 241 5.46 -9.69 29.00
N LEU A 242 5.91 -9.26 27.81
CA LEU A 242 7.28 -8.76 27.64
C LEU A 242 7.53 -7.46 28.41
N ARG A 243 6.52 -6.58 28.46
CA ARG A 243 6.60 -5.32 29.21
C ARG A 243 6.60 -5.60 30.72
N GLU A 244 5.69 -6.45 31.18
CA GLU A 244 5.54 -6.83 32.58
C GLU A 244 6.78 -7.55 33.10
N ALA A 245 7.35 -8.50 32.33
CA ALA A 245 8.61 -9.15 32.67
C ALA A 245 9.77 -8.15 32.83
N SER A 246 9.85 -7.16 31.93
CA SER A 246 10.86 -6.09 32.04
C SER A 246 10.68 -5.24 33.31
N TYR A 247 9.43 -4.89 33.62
CA TYR A 247 9.13 -4.11 34.84
C TYR A 247 9.37 -4.90 36.11
N ALA A 248 9.07 -6.21 36.13
CA ALA A 248 9.36 -7.09 37.26
C ALA A 248 10.86 -7.17 37.59
N LEU A 249 11.73 -6.96 36.58
CA LEU A 249 13.19 -6.84 36.76
C LEU A 249 13.65 -5.43 37.17
N GLY A 250 12.73 -4.51 37.48
CA GLY A 250 13.06 -3.14 37.89
C GLY A 250 13.52 -2.22 36.75
N VAL A 251 13.33 -2.61 35.48
CA VAL A 251 13.76 -1.80 34.34
C VAL A 251 12.82 -0.61 34.17
N PRO A 252 13.33 0.64 34.09
CA PRO A 252 12.48 1.82 33.89
C PRO A 252 11.80 1.83 32.51
N LYS A 253 10.62 2.45 32.45
CA LYS A 253 9.74 2.44 31.26
C LYS A 253 10.44 2.82 29.96
N TRP A 254 11.22 3.91 29.96
CA TRP A 254 11.94 4.35 28.75
C TRP A 254 12.94 3.31 28.23
N ARG A 255 13.58 2.56 29.15
CA ARG A 255 14.53 1.50 28.78
C ARG A 255 13.80 0.26 28.29
N THR A 256 12.65 -0.08 28.84
CA THR A 256 11.76 -1.13 28.31
C THR A 256 11.33 -0.80 26.90
N ILE A 257 10.92 0.45 26.63
CA ILE A 257 10.53 0.88 25.28
C ILE A 257 11.69 0.73 24.30
N THR A 258 12.87 1.26 24.63
CA THR A 258 14.02 1.28 23.72
C THR A 258 14.70 -0.08 23.54
N LYS A 259 14.66 -0.97 24.54
CA LYS A 259 15.39 -2.25 24.53
C LYS A 259 14.50 -3.46 24.30
N VAL A 260 13.19 -3.35 24.54
CA VAL A 260 12.23 -4.45 24.37
C VAL A 260 11.20 -4.12 23.31
N VAL A 261 10.43 -3.04 23.47
CA VAL A 261 9.27 -2.75 22.60
C VAL A 261 9.71 -2.41 21.18
N LEU A 262 10.59 -1.42 21.00
CA LEU A 262 11.05 -0.98 19.67
C LEU A 262 11.80 -2.09 18.91
N PRO A 263 12.74 -2.85 19.51
CA PRO A 263 13.39 -3.94 18.79
C PRO A 263 12.43 -5.07 18.40
N THR A 264 11.46 -5.40 19.27
CA THR A 264 10.46 -6.44 19.00
C THR A 264 9.55 -6.05 17.84
N SER A 265 9.18 -4.77 17.73
CA SER A 265 8.31 -4.25 16.65
C SER A 265 9.08 -3.80 15.40
N ALA A 266 10.41 -3.84 15.40
CA ALA A 266 11.25 -3.23 14.35
C ALA A 266 10.92 -3.67 12.93
N ALA A 267 10.64 -4.95 12.70
CA ALA A 267 10.27 -5.48 11.38
C ALA A 267 8.94 -4.89 10.88
N GLY A 268 7.95 -4.80 11.78
CA GLY A 268 6.65 -4.17 11.49
C GLY A 268 6.77 -2.67 11.27
N LEU A 269 7.51 -1.96 12.13
CA LEU A 269 7.79 -0.53 11.98
C LEU A 269 8.46 -0.23 10.64
N THR A 270 9.50 -0.99 10.27
CA THR A 270 10.17 -0.83 8.98
C THR A 270 9.18 -1.00 7.82
N THR A 271 8.31 -1.99 7.87
CA THR A 271 7.30 -2.23 6.84
C THR A 271 6.31 -1.08 6.74
N GLY A 272 5.81 -0.57 7.87
CA GLY A 272 4.89 0.57 7.93
C GLY A 272 5.52 1.87 7.40
N ILE A 273 6.77 2.15 7.78
CA ILE A 273 7.54 3.31 7.28
C ILE A 273 7.74 3.20 5.76
N MET A 274 8.09 2.02 5.26
CA MET A 274 8.27 1.81 3.82
C MET A 274 6.98 2.02 3.04
N LEU A 275 5.86 1.58 3.59
CA LEU A 275 4.55 1.82 2.97
C LEU A 275 4.23 3.32 2.91
N ALA A 276 4.58 4.08 3.95
CA ALA A 276 4.44 5.53 3.97
C ALA A 276 5.34 6.21 2.92
N ILE A 277 6.59 5.80 2.79
CA ILE A 277 7.53 6.30 1.75
C ILE A 277 6.98 5.98 0.35
N ALA A 278 6.56 4.74 0.10
CA ALA A 278 6.04 4.33 -1.20
C ALA A 278 4.77 5.12 -1.60
N ARG A 279 3.96 5.50 -0.63
CA ARG A 279 2.79 6.34 -0.87
C ARG A 279 3.18 7.74 -1.32
N VAL A 280 4.12 8.40 -0.63
CA VAL A 280 4.45 9.80 -0.89
C VAL A 280 5.42 10.01 -2.04
N ILE A 281 6.25 9.03 -2.39
CA ILE A 281 7.21 9.14 -3.50
C ILE A 281 6.51 9.28 -4.87
N GLY A 282 5.26 8.82 -4.98
CA GLY A 282 4.42 8.95 -6.17
C GLY A 282 3.56 10.22 -6.21
N GLU A 283 3.61 11.07 -5.18
CA GLU A 283 2.79 12.28 -5.11
C GLU A 283 3.25 13.30 -6.16
N THR A 284 2.25 13.87 -6.87
CA THR A 284 2.48 14.82 -7.96
C THR A 284 1.96 16.21 -7.61
N ALA A 285 0.68 16.28 -7.17
CA ALA A 285 -0.03 17.55 -7.00
C ALA A 285 0.64 18.52 -6.00
N PRO A 286 1.06 18.11 -4.80
CA PRO A 286 1.72 19.02 -3.88
C PRO A 286 3.09 19.49 -4.43
N LEU A 287 3.83 18.61 -5.14
CA LEU A 287 5.16 18.94 -5.63
C LEU A 287 5.17 19.92 -6.80
N ILE A 288 4.17 19.88 -7.69
CA ILE A 288 4.01 20.87 -8.76
C ILE A 288 3.95 22.29 -8.17
N LEU A 289 3.27 22.44 -7.04
CA LEU A 289 3.05 23.73 -6.41
C LEU A 289 4.25 24.20 -5.59
N THR A 290 4.93 23.29 -4.91
CA THR A 290 5.95 23.59 -3.89
C THR A 290 7.38 23.48 -4.41
N ALA A 291 7.71 22.40 -5.12
CA ALA A 291 9.04 22.15 -5.66
C ALA A 291 9.24 22.69 -7.09
N GLY A 292 8.13 22.95 -7.80
CA GLY A 292 8.12 23.45 -9.17
C GLY A 292 8.06 22.34 -10.22
N SER A 293 7.79 22.75 -11.47
CA SER A 293 7.57 21.83 -12.59
C SER A 293 8.41 22.17 -13.84
N SER A 294 9.30 23.15 -13.75
CA SER A 294 10.08 23.69 -14.88
C SER A 294 11.57 23.39 -14.80
N ALA A 295 12.04 22.70 -13.74
CA ALA A 295 13.45 22.35 -13.61
C ALA A 295 13.85 21.34 -14.68
N VAL A 296 14.82 21.71 -15.53
CA VAL A 296 15.37 20.88 -16.61
C VAL A 296 16.80 20.44 -16.33
N SER A 297 17.45 21.08 -15.36
CA SER A 297 18.84 20.81 -14.92
C SER A 297 18.85 20.15 -13.54
N ILE A 298 19.99 19.55 -13.21
CA ILE A 298 20.19 18.94 -11.91
C ILE A 298 20.35 20.03 -10.86
N ASN A 299 19.54 19.98 -9.82
CA ASN A 299 19.67 20.81 -8.63
C ASN A 299 20.01 19.94 -7.42
N TRP A 300 21.14 20.21 -6.79
CA TRP A 300 21.58 19.52 -5.56
C TRP A 300 21.21 20.28 -4.29
N ASN A 301 20.80 21.55 -4.43
CA ASN A 301 20.42 22.38 -3.29
C ASN A 301 18.91 22.28 -3.08
N LEU A 302 18.49 21.62 -2.00
CA LEU A 302 17.08 21.50 -1.61
C LEU A 302 16.44 22.84 -1.23
N PHE A 303 17.24 23.83 -0.82
CA PHE A 303 16.75 25.08 -0.26
C PHE A 303 16.71 26.23 -1.26
N ASP A 304 17.24 26.04 -2.46
CA ASP A 304 17.29 27.06 -3.48
C ASP A 304 16.95 26.51 -4.87
N GLY A 305 16.09 27.25 -5.59
CA GLY A 305 15.66 26.91 -6.95
C GLY A 305 14.74 25.70 -7.04
N GLN A 306 14.10 25.57 -8.18
CA GLN A 306 13.15 24.47 -8.45
C GLN A 306 13.86 23.12 -8.52
N MET A 307 13.15 22.08 -8.10
CA MET A 307 13.64 20.70 -8.11
C MET A 307 12.59 19.76 -8.68
N MET A 308 12.88 19.18 -9.85
CA MET A 308 11.97 18.25 -10.52
C MET A 308 11.93 16.89 -9.80
N SER A 309 10.75 16.33 -9.63
CA SER A 309 10.56 14.94 -9.20
C SER A 309 10.08 14.05 -10.35
N LEU A 310 10.29 12.72 -10.26
CA LEU A 310 9.84 11.77 -11.28
C LEU A 310 8.33 11.84 -11.54
N PRO A 311 7.43 11.87 -10.53
CA PRO A 311 5.99 12.01 -10.78
C PRO A 311 5.65 13.31 -11.53
N VAL A 312 6.29 14.42 -11.17
CA VAL A 312 6.08 15.71 -11.84
C VAL A 312 6.65 15.68 -13.25
N PHE A 313 7.80 15.04 -13.47
CA PHE A 313 8.39 14.84 -14.77
C PHE A 313 7.47 14.02 -15.69
N ILE A 314 6.96 12.88 -15.23
CA ILE A 314 5.99 12.06 -15.96
C ILE A 314 4.78 12.91 -16.36
N TYR A 315 4.19 13.62 -15.41
CA TYR A 315 3.05 14.49 -15.67
C TYR A 315 3.37 15.57 -16.72
N SER A 316 4.53 16.21 -16.65
CA SER A 316 4.94 17.26 -17.59
C SER A 316 5.15 16.71 -19.00
N GLN A 317 5.78 15.54 -19.15
CA GLN A 317 5.98 14.88 -20.43
C GLN A 317 4.66 14.47 -21.08
N VAL A 318 3.75 13.87 -20.32
CA VAL A 318 2.40 13.52 -20.79
C VAL A 318 1.64 14.77 -21.24
N ARG A 319 1.73 15.88 -20.50
CA ARG A 319 1.06 17.14 -20.80
C ARG A 319 1.61 17.81 -22.07
N MET A 320 2.90 17.69 -22.33
CA MET A 320 3.53 18.21 -23.56
C MET A 320 3.04 17.46 -24.81
N GLY A 321 2.69 16.16 -24.67
CA GLY A 321 2.20 15.33 -25.78
C GLY A 321 3.30 15.00 -26.80
N GLY A 322 2.92 14.20 -27.83
CA GLY A 322 3.85 13.74 -28.86
C GLY A 322 4.57 12.46 -28.52
N ALA A 323 4.97 11.69 -29.54
CA ALA A 323 5.53 10.34 -29.37
C ALA A 323 6.76 10.31 -28.46
N VAL A 324 7.73 11.19 -28.70
CA VAL A 324 8.99 11.27 -27.93
C VAL A 324 8.74 11.58 -26.43
N ASN A 325 7.80 12.49 -26.14
CA ASN A 325 7.49 12.82 -24.75
C ASN A 325 6.76 11.67 -24.05
N TYR A 326 5.87 10.95 -24.75
CA TYR A 326 5.23 9.75 -24.19
C TYR A 326 6.27 8.65 -23.91
N GLU A 327 7.25 8.43 -24.78
CA GLU A 327 8.33 7.47 -24.54
C GLU A 327 9.14 7.84 -23.28
N ARG A 328 9.50 9.13 -23.12
CA ARG A 328 10.15 9.62 -21.89
C ARG A 328 9.26 9.42 -20.65
N ALA A 329 7.97 9.69 -20.77
CA ALA A 329 7.03 9.49 -19.67
C ALA A 329 6.96 8.02 -19.25
N TRP A 330 6.88 7.09 -20.19
CA TRP A 330 6.86 5.66 -19.91
C TRP A 330 8.17 5.16 -19.28
N ALA A 331 9.33 5.61 -19.80
CA ALA A 331 10.62 5.28 -19.23
C ALA A 331 10.79 5.86 -17.81
N ALA A 332 10.32 7.08 -17.56
CA ALA A 332 10.33 7.68 -16.23
C ALA A 332 9.39 6.95 -15.26
N ALA A 333 8.22 6.49 -15.71
CA ALA A 333 7.31 5.67 -14.92
C ALA A 333 7.95 4.33 -14.54
N LEU A 334 8.62 3.67 -15.49
CA LEU A 334 9.40 2.45 -15.21
C LEU A 334 10.52 2.73 -14.20
N THR A 335 11.25 3.84 -14.38
CA THR A 335 12.29 4.28 -13.45
C THR A 335 11.76 4.49 -12.05
N LEU A 336 10.59 5.15 -11.90
CA LEU A 336 9.95 5.36 -10.59
C LEU A 336 9.60 4.03 -9.91
N ILE A 337 9.02 3.08 -10.65
CA ILE A 337 8.73 1.74 -10.13
C ILE A 337 10.01 1.05 -9.64
N LEU A 338 11.09 1.09 -10.43
CA LEU A 338 12.35 0.46 -10.06
C LEU A 338 13.00 1.14 -8.85
N VAL A 339 12.95 2.47 -8.74
CA VAL A 339 13.42 3.21 -7.56
C VAL A 339 12.65 2.80 -6.32
N VAL A 340 11.33 2.72 -6.40
CA VAL A 340 10.48 2.27 -5.28
C VAL A 340 10.82 0.83 -4.90
N MET A 341 10.93 -0.08 -5.86
CA MET A 341 11.30 -1.48 -5.61
C MET A 341 12.68 -1.59 -4.95
N LEU A 342 13.66 -0.80 -5.41
CA LEU A 342 15.00 -0.76 -4.82
C LEU A 342 14.95 -0.28 -3.37
N LEU A 343 14.21 0.80 -3.08
CA LEU A 343 14.03 1.30 -1.72
C LEU A 343 13.37 0.24 -0.81
N PHE A 344 12.33 -0.45 -1.27
CA PHE A 344 11.72 -1.56 -0.55
C PHE A 344 12.70 -2.70 -0.28
N PHE A 345 13.50 -3.08 -1.29
CA PHE A 345 14.50 -4.12 -1.14
C PHE A 345 15.55 -3.74 -0.09
N LEU A 346 16.11 -2.54 -0.18
CA LEU A 346 17.10 -2.02 0.77
C LEU A 346 16.55 -1.97 2.21
N ALA A 347 15.35 -1.43 2.38
CA ALA A 347 14.75 -1.36 3.71
C ALA A 347 14.42 -2.74 4.29
N ARG A 348 13.97 -3.69 3.45
CA ARG A 348 13.74 -5.07 3.90
C ARG A 348 15.04 -5.76 4.30
N MET A 349 16.13 -5.47 3.60
CA MET A 349 17.47 -5.97 3.95
C MET A 349 17.92 -5.40 5.29
N ILE A 350 17.78 -4.08 5.49
CA ILE A 350 18.07 -3.40 6.76
C ILE A 350 17.20 -3.97 7.89
N GLY A 351 15.89 -4.09 7.67
CA GLY A 351 14.97 -4.65 8.66
C GLY A 351 15.34 -6.08 9.10
N ARG A 352 15.86 -6.92 8.18
CA ARG A 352 16.34 -8.27 8.51
C ARG A 352 17.63 -8.27 9.33
N LEU A 353 18.51 -7.30 9.11
CA LEU A 353 19.76 -7.17 9.87
C LEU A 353 19.52 -6.76 11.34
N PHE A 354 18.48 -5.95 11.57
CA PHE A 354 18.12 -5.46 12.90
C PHE A 354 17.02 -6.28 13.58
N ALA A 355 16.39 -7.24 12.89
CA ALA A 355 15.39 -8.11 13.50
C ALA A 355 16.06 -9.01 14.56
N PRO A 356 15.48 -9.12 15.80
CA PRO A 356 15.95 -10.04 16.81
C PRO A 356 15.92 -11.46 16.24
N LYS A 357 17.06 -12.16 16.28
CA LYS A 357 17.08 -13.59 15.95
C LYS A 357 16.28 -14.32 17.01
N ALA A 358 15.13 -14.89 16.63
CA ALA A 358 14.44 -15.87 17.47
C ALA A 358 15.42 -17.03 17.71
N ARG A 359 15.88 -17.16 18.97
CA ARG A 359 16.61 -18.34 19.44
C ARG A 359 15.60 -19.36 19.93
#